data_43bbf047fa81579dbfbaba57f2c347b9
#
_entry.id   43bbf047fa81579dbfbaba57f2c347b9
#
_cell.length_a   1.000
_cell.length_b   1.000
_cell.length_c   1.000
_cell.angle_alpha   90.00
_cell.angle_beta   90.00
_cell.angle_gamma   90.00
#
_symmetry.space_group_name_H-M   'P 1'
#
loop_
_entity.id
_entity.type
_entity.pdbx_description
1 polymer ?
#
loop_
_entity_poly.entity_id
_entity_poly.type
_entity_poly.pdbx_seq_one_letter_code
_entity_poly.pdbx_strand_id
1 'polypeptide(L)'
;MVAMMTGEPGSPALEERFGAGDEILCSAIALWETARAVARKRTVPIPLASSEIESFVADFAIRLVPIAAAESRVAVEAYHRYGKGTGHPAKLNMGDCFAYACAKTNAATLLYKGDDFLHTDLA
;
A
#
# COMPACT_ATOMS: atom_id res chain seq x y z
N MET A 1 14.46 -2.30 -8.78
CA MET A 1 13.34 -3.00 -8.09
C MET A 1 12.02 -2.32 -8.46
N VAL A 2 10.99 -3.08 -8.73
CA VAL A 2 9.63 -2.55 -8.84
C VAL A 2 8.91 -2.91 -7.53
N ALA A 3 8.47 -1.89 -6.81
CA ALA A 3 7.90 -2.08 -5.48
C ALA A 3 6.54 -1.41 -5.33
N MET A 4 5.60 -2.10 -4.70
CA MET A 4 4.29 -1.56 -4.32
C MET A 4 4.39 -1.04 -2.90
N MET A 5 4.22 0.27 -2.74
CA MET A 5 4.26 0.91 -1.43
C MET A 5 2.92 0.74 -0.70
N THR A 6 3.01 0.36 0.56
CA THR A 6 1.88 0.33 1.48
C THR A 6 2.22 1.16 2.72
N GLY A 7 1.21 1.67 3.39
CA GLY A 7 1.41 2.39 4.64
C GLY A 7 1.84 3.85 4.46
N GLU A 8 2.35 4.47 5.52
CA GLU A 8 2.64 5.90 5.56
C GLU A 8 3.90 6.24 4.76
N PRO A 9 3.83 7.25 3.85
CA PRO A 9 5.02 7.80 3.22
C PRO A 9 5.93 8.45 4.27
N GLY A 10 7.23 8.43 4.00
CA GLY A 10 8.21 9.07 4.88
C GLY A 10 8.64 8.23 6.06
N SER A 11 8.22 6.97 6.15
CA SER A 11 8.77 6.05 7.14
C SER A 11 10.25 5.82 6.84
N PRO A 12 11.16 6.03 7.81
CA PRO A 12 12.60 5.81 7.57
C PRO A 12 12.90 4.40 7.05
N ALA A 13 12.17 3.40 7.51
CA ALA A 13 12.36 2.01 7.05
C ALA A 13 12.01 1.84 5.57
N LEU A 14 11.03 2.59 5.06
CA LEU A 14 10.68 2.57 3.64
C LEU A 14 11.72 3.30 2.80
N GLU A 15 12.18 4.47 3.25
CA GLU A 15 13.19 5.25 2.55
C GLU A 15 14.50 4.48 2.37
N GLU A 16 14.92 3.72 3.38
CA GLU A 16 16.13 2.90 3.31
C GLU A 16 16.05 1.79 2.27
N ARG A 17 14.83 1.38 1.89
CA ARG A 17 14.61 0.30 0.90
C ARG A 17 14.58 0.81 -0.54
N PHE A 18 14.56 2.13 -0.74
CA PHE A 18 14.51 2.72 -2.07
C PHE A 18 15.92 3.03 -2.53
N GLY A 19 16.25 2.59 -3.75
CA GLY A 19 17.51 2.92 -4.41
C GLY A 19 17.26 3.75 -5.67
N ALA A 20 18.32 4.37 -6.17
CA ALA A 20 18.29 5.06 -7.45
C ALA A 20 17.92 4.05 -8.56
N GLY A 21 16.91 4.37 -9.37
CA GLY A 21 16.44 3.50 -10.43
C GLY A 21 15.32 2.55 -10.01
N ASP A 22 14.95 2.52 -8.74
CA ASP A 22 13.80 1.74 -8.29
C ASP A 22 12.49 2.40 -8.76
N GLU A 23 11.56 1.61 -9.26
CA GLU A 23 10.22 2.06 -9.58
C GLU A 23 9.29 1.78 -8.42
N ILE A 24 8.61 2.82 -7.94
CA ILE A 24 7.69 2.72 -6.81
C ILE A 24 6.27 2.92 -7.29
N LEU A 25 5.41 1.99 -6.95
CA LEU A 25 4.00 1.98 -7.31
C LEU A 25 3.14 2.20 -6.08
N CYS A 26 1.96 2.77 -6.28
CA CYS A 26 0.98 2.97 -5.21
C CYS A 26 -0.43 2.88 -5.81
N SER A 27 -1.40 2.44 -5.03
CA SER A 27 -2.80 2.46 -5.46
C SER A 27 -3.53 3.68 -4.91
N ALA A 28 -4.62 4.06 -5.56
CA ALA A 28 -5.48 5.15 -5.08
C ALA A 28 -6.03 4.87 -3.68
N ILE A 29 -6.33 3.61 -3.37
CA ILE A 29 -6.82 3.22 -2.04
C ILE A 29 -5.74 3.48 -0.98
N ALA A 30 -4.48 3.13 -1.27
CA ALA A 30 -3.37 3.36 -0.35
C ALA A 30 -3.17 4.86 -0.09
N LEU A 31 -3.30 5.70 -1.11
CA LEU A 31 -3.22 7.16 -0.94
C LEU A 31 -4.34 7.68 -0.04
N TRP A 32 -5.55 7.22 -0.26
CA TRP A 32 -6.70 7.62 0.56
C TRP A 32 -6.53 7.21 2.02
N GLU A 33 -6.13 5.96 2.26
CA GLU A 33 -5.88 5.47 3.61
C GLU A 33 -4.76 6.24 4.31
N THR A 34 -3.68 6.53 3.57
CA THR A 34 -2.56 7.32 4.09
C THR A 34 -2.99 8.73 4.46
N ALA A 35 -3.80 9.38 3.61
CA ALA A 35 -4.32 10.72 3.90
C ALA A 35 -5.13 10.72 5.19
N ARG A 36 -6.01 9.73 5.37
CA ARG A 36 -6.78 9.59 6.62
C ARG A 36 -5.89 9.38 7.83
N ALA A 37 -4.91 8.49 7.72
CA ALA A 37 -4.01 8.17 8.82
C ALA A 37 -3.17 9.38 9.25
N VAL A 38 -2.62 10.10 8.28
CA VAL A 38 -1.82 11.30 8.54
C VAL A 38 -2.67 12.40 9.14
N ALA A 39 -3.87 12.64 8.61
CA ALA A 39 -4.78 13.65 9.15
C ALA A 39 -5.13 13.37 10.60
N ARG A 40 -5.41 12.10 10.94
CA ARG A 40 -5.72 11.70 12.31
C ARG A 40 -4.53 11.84 13.24
N LYS A 41 -3.37 11.34 12.81
CA LYS A 41 -2.15 11.35 13.63
C LYS A 41 -1.66 12.76 13.94
N ARG A 42 -1.73 13.66 12.95
CA ARG A 42 -1.25 15.03 13.07
C ARG A 42 -2.34 16.00 13.48
N THR A 43 -3.57 15.55 13.58
CA THR A 43 -4.74 16.39 13.91
C THR A 43 -4.85 17.59 12.97
N VAL A 44 -4.80 17.31 11.67
CA VAL A 44 -4.96 18.31 10.61
C VAL A 44 -6.12 17.94 9.70
N PRO A 45 -6.70 18.90 8.95
CA PRO A 45 -7.75 18.58 7.99
C PRO A 45 -7.27 17.62 6.91
N ILE A 46 -8.14 16.72 6.45
CA ILE A 46 -7.80 15.77 5.39
C ILE A 46 -7.29 16.44 4.11
N PRO A 47 -7.87 17.57 3.63
CA PRO A 47 -7.32 18.22 2.44
C PRO A 47 -5.85 18.64 2.58
N LEU A 48 -5.42 19.05 3.77
CA LEU A 48 -4.02 19.40 4.02
C LEU A 48 -3.14 18.17 3.98
N ALA A 49 -3.55 17.09 4.64
CA ALA A 49 -2.82 15.83 4.62
C ALA A 49 -2.72 15.27 3.20
N SER A 50 -3.80 15.31 2.44
CA SER A 50 -3.83 14.87 1.05
C SER A 50 -2.87 15.65 0.18
N SER A 51 -2.81 16.98 0.35
CA SER A 51 -1.89 17.84 -0.39
C SER A 51 -0.43 17.49 -0.10
N GLU A 52 -0.09 17.23 1.15
CA GLU A 52 1.26 16.80 1.53
C GLU A 52 1.64 15.46 0.91
N ILE A 53 0.69 14.52 0.85
CA ILE A 53 0.92 13.21 0.25
C ILE A 53 1.10 13.33 -1.26
N GLU A 54 0.31 14.17 -1.93
CA GLU A 54 0.49 14.42 -3.37
C GLU A 54 1.87 14.99 -3.67
N SER A 55 2.37 15.90 -2.83
CA SER A 55 3.74 16.43 -2.97
C SER A 55 4.78 15.32 -2.80
N PHE A 56 4.60 14.44 -1.84
CA PHE A 56 5.48 13.29 -1.63
C PHE A 56 5.49 12.37 -2.85
N VAL A 57 4.32 12.06 -3.38
CA VAL A 57 4.17 11.21 -4.57
C VAL A 57 4.93 11.82 -5.76
N ALA A 58 4.81 13.13 -5.95
CA ALA A 58 5.51 13.82 -7.02
C ALA A 58 7.03 13.84 -6.81
N ASP A 59 7.48 14.14 -5.59
CA ASP A 59 8.90 14.25 -5.27
C ASP A 59 9.64 12.92 -5.44
N PHE A 60 8.99 11.82 -5.11
CA PHE A 60 9.58 10.48 -5.23
C PHE A 60 9.21 9.77 -6.53
N ALA A 61 8.54 10.47 -7.45
CA ALA A 61 8.11 9.90 -8.73
C ALA A 61 7.34 8.59 -8.57
N ILE A 62 6.49 8.50 -7.57
CA ILE A 62 5.66 7.33 -7.31
C ILE A 62 4.56 7.25 -8.36
N ARG A 63 4.45 6.09 -9.03
CA ARG A 63 3.45 5.91 -10.07
C ARG A 63 2.17 5.31 -9.49
N LEU A 64 1.06 5.97 -9.73
CA LEU A 64 -0.25 5.46 -9.33
C LEU A 64 -0.68 4.37 -10.31
N VAL A 65 -1.03 3.20 -9.80
CA VAL A 65 -1.50 2.07 -10.62
C VAL A 65 -3.01 1.92 -10.48
N PRO A 66 -3.72 1.58 -11.58
CA PRO A 66 -5.16 1.44 -11.53
C PRO A 66 -5.61 0.19 -10.78
N ILE A 67 -6.83 0.23 -10.26
CA ILE A 67 -7.53 -0.91 -9.72
C ILE A 67 -8.69 -1.21 -10.67
N ALA A 68 -8.61 -2.32 -11.37
CA ALA A 68 -9.60 -2.73 -12.34
C ALA A 68 -10.07 -4.17 -12.04
N ALA A 69 -10.71 -4.82 -12.97
CA ALA A 69 -11.30 -6.14 -12.76
C ALA A 69 -10.28 -7.19 -12.29
N ALA A 70 -9.06 -7.17 -12.84
CA ALA A 70 -8.02 -8.12 -12.46
C ALA A 70 -7.64 -7.95 -10.99
N GLU A 71 -7.44 -6.72 -10.54
CA GLU A 71 -7.10 -6.41 -9.16
C GLU A 71 -8.24 -6.77 -8.21
N SER A 72 -9.47 -6.52 -8.62
CA SER A 72 -10.64 -6.90 -7.82
C SER A 72 -10.69 -8.42 -7.58
N ARG A 73 -10.47 -9.21 -8.63
CA ARG A 73 -10.46 -10.67 -8.49
C ARG A 73 -9.36 -11.15 -7.55
N VAL A 74 -8.15 -10.61 -7.70
CA VAL A 74 -7.01 -10.99 -6.84
C VAL A 74 -7.24 -10.55 -5.39
N ALA A 75 -7.84 -9.37 -5.19
CA ALA A 75 -8.15 -8.89 -3.84
C ALA A 75 -9.20 -9.77 -3.15
N VAL A 76 -10.21 -10.24 -3.87
CA VAL A 76 -11.21 -11.18 -3.32
C VAL A 76 -10.54 -12.50 -2.93
N GLU A 77 -9.65 -13.02 -3.78
CA GLU A 77 -8.89 -14.23 -3.47
C GLU A 77 -7.99 -14.03 -2.26
N ALA A 78 -7.32 -12.89 -2.16
CA ALA A 78 -6.48 -12.55 -1.02
C ALA A 78 -7.32 -12.51 0.27
N TYR A 79 -8.49 -11.93 0.22
CA TYR A 79 -9.40 -11.93 1.37
C TYR A 79 -9.83 -13.34 1.77
N HIS A 80 -10.15 -14.18 0.79
CA HIS A 80 -10.53 -15.57 1.05
C HIS A 80 -9.41 -16.33 1.77
N ARG A 81 -8.15 -16.13 1.35
CA ARG A 81 -6.99 -16.82 1.91
C ARG A 81 -6.49 -16.21 3.22
N TYR A 82 -6.45 -14.90 3.31
CA TYR A 82 -5.72 -14.17 4.36
C TYR A 82 -6.55 -13.15 5.12
N GLY A 83 -7.81 -12.98 4.77
CA GLY A 83 -8.62 -11.87 5.25
C GLY A 83 -8.96 -11.94 6.72
N LYS A 84 -9.18 -10.76 7.29
CA LYS A 84 -9.67 -10.62 8.66
C LYS A 84 -11.05 -11.28 8.77
N GLY A 85 -11.23 -12.12 9.78
CA GLY A 85 -12.48 -12.86 9.98
C GLY A 85 -12.52 -14.25 9.36
N THR A 86 -11.48 -14.64 8.60
CA THR A 86 -11.38 -15.99 8.01
C THR A 86 -10.64 -16.97 8.92
N GLY A 87 -10.08 -16.49 10.04
CA GLY A 87 -9.26 -17.29 10.94
C GLY A 87 -7.78 -17.33 10.60
N HIS A 88 -7.37 -16.74 9.47
CA HIS A 88 -5.97 -16.70 9.08
C HIS A 88 -5.20 -15.66 9.90
N PRO A 89 -3.93 -15.95 10.32
CA PRO A 89 -3.15 -15.03 11.16
C PRO A 89 -2.80 -13.70 10.48
N ALA A 90 -2.79 -13.62 9.15
CA ALA A 90 -2.50 -12.37 8.44
C ALA A 90 -3.57 -11.29 8.69
N LYS A 91 -4.83 -11.68 8.82
CA LYS A 91 -5.95 -10.78 9.11
C LYS A 91 -5.99 -9.55 8.22
N LEU A 92 -5.82 -9.74 6.91
CA LEU A 92 -5.78 -8.64 5.97
C LEU A 92 -7.11 -7.88 5.94
N ASN A 93 -7.04 -6.56 6.02
CA ASN A 93 -8.20 -5.69 5.81
C ASN A 93 -8.37 -5.39 4.31
N MET A 94 -9.37 -4.58 3.97
CA MET A 94 -9.64 -4.21 2.57
C MET A 94 -8.43 -3.58 1.89
N GLY A 95 -7.82 -2.59 2.53
CA GLY A 95 -6.66 -1.91 1.97
C GLY A 95 -5.49 -2.85 1.72
N ASP A 96 -5.23 -3.75 2.66
CA ASP A 96 -4.18 -4.77 2.53
C ASP A 96 -4.45 -5.70 1.34
N CYS A 97 -5.71 -6.11 1.16
CA CYS A 97 -6.07 -6.98 0.05
C CYS A 97 -5.84 -6.31 -1.30
N PHE A 98 -6.15 -5.03 -1.42
CA PHE A 98 -5.90 -4.30 -2.67
C PHE A 98 -4.42 -3.98 -2.87
N ALA A 99 -3.65 -3.73 -1.82
CA ALA A 99 -2.20 -3.60 -1.94
C ALA A 99 -1.57 -4.91 -2.43
N TYR A 100 -1.98 -6.03 -1.86
CA TYR A 100 -1.58 -7.36 -2.30
C TYR A 100 -1.92 -7.58 -3.78
N ALA A 101 -3.17 -7.27 -4.16
CA ALA A 101 -3.63 -7.46 -5.53
C ALA A 101 -2.82 -6.63 -6.53
N CYS A 102 -2.58 -5.35 -6.21
CA CYS A 102 -1.78 -4.49 -7.09
C CYS A 102 -0.33 -4.95 -7.20
N ALA A 103 0.25 -5.47 -6.11
CA ALA A 103 1.59 -6.04 -6.17
C ALA A 103 1.63 -7.26 -7.10
N LYS A 104 0.65 -8.14 -7.00
CA LYS A 104 0.57 -9.34 -7.85
C LYS A 104 0.39 -9.00 -9.32
N THR A 105 -0.57 -8.12 -9.65
CA THR A 105 -0.86 -7.79 -11.05
C THR A 105 0.22 -6.95 -11.71
N ASN A 106 1.05 -6.27 -10.94
CA ASN A 106 2.18 -5.47 -11.43
C ASN A 106 3.53 -6.15 -11.25
N ALA A 107 3.57 -7.39 -10.79
CA ALA A 107 4.79 -8.15 -10.51
C ALA A 107 5.76 -7.35 -9.63
N ALA A 108 5.22 -6.70 -8.60
CA ALA A 108 5.97 -5.83 -7.70
C ALA A 108 6.16 -6.50 -6.33
N THR A 109 7.26 -6.16 -5.68
CA THR A 109 7.51 -6.53 -4.29
C THR A 109 6.69 -5.60 -3.38
N LEU A 110 6.10 -6.15 -2.31
CA LEU A 110 5.42 -5.32 -1.32
C LEU A 110 6.43 -4.67 -0.38
N LEU A 111 6.34 -3.35 -0.23
CA LEU A 111 7.02 -2.61 0.82
C LEU A 111 5.98 -2.30 1.90
N TYR A 112 6.12 -2.91 3.05
CA TYR A 112 5.13 -2.77 4.12
C TYR A 112 5.81 -2.57 5.47
N LYS A 113 5.04 -2.02 6.40
CA LYS A 113 5.43 -1.83 7.79
C LYS A 113 4.49 -2.69 8.65
N GLY A 114 5.03 -3.34 9.69
CA GLY A 114 4.25 -4.19 10.56
C GLY A 114 4.21 -5.63 10.08
N ASP A 115 3.25 -6.40 10.58
CA ASP A 115 3.23 -7.85 10.45
C ASP A 115 2.16 -8.37 9.48
N ASP A 116 1.37 -7.50 8.87
CA ASP A 116 0.18 -7.89 8.09
C ASP A 116 0.50 -8.87 6.96
N PHE A 117 1.62 -8.68 6.28
CA PHE A 117 1.98 -9.51 5.12
C PHE A 117 2.97 -10.62 5.44
N LEU A 118 3.44 -10.74 6.69
CA LEU A 118 4.41 -11.76 7.07
C LEU A 118 3.90 -13.19 6.87
N HIS A 119 2.59 -13.38 6.98
CA HIS A 119 1.97 -14.69 6.87
C HIS A 119 1.37 -14.95 5.49
N THR A 120 1.70 -14.13 4.50
CA THR A 120 1.25 -14.28 3.11
C THR A 120 2.41 -14.75 2.23
N ASP A 121 2.08 -15.11 0.99
CA ASP A 121 3.08 -15.51 -0.01
C ASP A 121 3.92 -14.34 -0.53
N LEU A 122 3.61 -13.11 -0.13
CA LEU A 122 4.39 -11.91 -0.46
C LEU A 122 5.23 -11.40 0.72
N ALA A 123 5.44 -12.23 1.71
CA ALA A 123 6.26 -11.88 2.87
C ALA A 123 7.68 -11.45 2.50
#